data_c280aa4ede140e5329ab7703a1f6d485
#
_entry.id   c280aa4ede140e5329ab7703a1f6d485
#
_cell.length_a   1.000
_cell.length_b   1.000
_cell.length_c   1.000
_cell.angle_alpha   90.00
_cell.angle_beta   90.00
_cell.angle_gamma   90.00
#
_symmetry.space_group_name_H-M   'P 1'
#
loop_
_entity.id
_entity.type
_entity.pdbx_description
1 polymer ?
#
loop_
_entity_poly.entity_id
_entity_poly.type
_entity_poly.pdbx_seq_one_letter_code
_entity_poly.pdbx_strand_id
1 'polypeptide(L)'
;MKHKLLKLLLLVELVILGVTLNQQVKAEEAYDITKVVATAWVKSDGSLIMKRQITYDFNDDVHGVYYQQNLAKHQEIKDLHIAVQDNNEEPQAATNYSVKQTAEGDRFKVYHPVSEDSRLTVTYDYRITNAITNYQDTAELNFMIIGNNWNTDLDHVTASVIFPGPVKQLKAWAHGSLNGAIRVLPNQGKIIMTADNLNGKTGIEVHTIFPVSVTAANKNIVRHKHRQAVLRQEAKLANEANQKRLRGRIINWILIVLGLISGLAAIIKGFSVKKQGVTPEKDVGFNS
;
A
#
# COMPACT_ATOMS: atom_id res chain seq x y z
N MET A 1 44.05 -10.20 19.77
CA MET A 1 43.17 -10.16 18.59
C MET A 1 41.94 -11.06 18.72
N LYS A 2 42.05 -12.33 19.14
CA LYS A 2 40.93 -13.30 19.25
C LYS A 2 39.75 -12.83 20.13
N HIS A 3 40.01 -12.18 21.28
CA HIS A 3 38.92 -11.67 22.16
C HIS A 3 38.17 -10.46 21.61
N LYS A 4 38.78 -9.61 20.78
CA LYS A 4 38.12 -8.49 20.12
C LYS A 4 37.19 -8.98 19.02
N LEU A 5 37.60 -9.99 18.25
CA LEU A 5 36.80 -10.62 17.20
C LEU A 5 35.57 -11.34 17.78
N LEU A 6 35.75 -12.03 18.92
CA LEU A 6 34.67 -12.73 19.61
C LEU A 6 33.61 -11.74 20.17
N LYS A 7 34.05 -10.60 20.73
CA LYS A 7 33.13 -9.54 21.18
C LYS A 7 32.35 -8.91 20.03
N LEU A 8 33.01 -8.72 18.88
CA LEU A 8 32.34 -8.19 17.67
C LEU A 8 31.29 -9.17 17.14
N LEU A 9 31.59 -10.47 17.10
CA LEU A 9 30.63 -11.51 16.68
C LEU A 9 29.41 -11.58 17.61
N LEU A 10 29.63 -11.55 18.93
CA LEU A 10 28.57 -11.53 19.94
C LEU A 10 27.67 -10.26 19.77
N LEU A 11 28.27 -9.13 19.43
CA LEU A 11 27.53 -7.88 19.24
C LEU A 11 26.66 -7.94 17.96
N VAL A 12 27.16 -8.58 16.90
CA VAL A 12 26.43 -8.81 15.66
C VAL A 12 25.27 -9.81 15.88
N GLU A 13 25.50 -10.90 16.64
CA GLU A 13 24.44 -11.84 17.01
C GLU A 13 23.36 -11.18 17.87
N LEU A 14 23.74 -10.29 18.79
CA LEU A 14 22.79 -9.54 19.64
C LEU A 14 21.94 -8.56 18.82
N VAL A 15 22.54 -7.93 17.80
CA VAL A 15 21.82 -7.03 16.87
C VAL A 15 20.87 -7.83 15.99
N ILE A 16 21.28 -8.99 15.48
CA ILE A 16 20.42 -9.88 14.67
C ILE A 16 19.25 -10.40 15.53
N LEU A 17 19.52 -10.81 16.77
CA LEU A 17 18.49 -11.26 17.72
C LEU A 17 17.53 -10.11 18.09
N GLY A 18 18.02 -8.89 18.27
CA GLY A 18 17.20 -7.70 18.53
C GLY A 18 16.27 -7.32 17.38
N VAL A 19 16.69 -7.58 16.13
CA VAL A 19 15.85 -7.33 14.93
C VAL A 19 14.77 -8.41 14.80
N THR A 20 15.04 -9.66 15.18
CA THR A 20 14.04 -10.75 15.08
C THR A 20 13.00 -10.71 16.22
N LEU A 21 13.32 -10.10 17.37
CA LEU A 21 12.40 -9.97 18.51
C LEU A 21 11.41 -8.80 18.39
N ASN A 22 11.58 -7.94 17.40
CA ASN A 22 10.66 -6.84 17.12
C ASN A 22 9.49 -7.24 16.18
N GLN A 23 9.09 -8.51 16.14
CA GLN A 23 7.78 -8.85 15.60
C GLN A 23 6.74 -8.34 16.61
N GLN A 24 6.15 -7.19 16.32
CA GLN A 24 4.92 -6.77 16.98
C GLN A 24 3.90 -7.87 16.75
N VAL A 25 3.46 -8.51 17.83
CA VAL A 25 2.26 -9.35 17.80
C VAL A 25 1.13 -8.39 17.40
N LYS A 26 0.70 -8.44 16.13
CA LYS A 26 -0.53 -7.78 15.71
C LYS A 26 -1.64 -8.43 16.54
N ALA A 27 -2.45 -7.60 17.21
CA ALA A 27 -3.72 -8.08 17.74
C ALA A 27 -4.49 -8.69 16.56
N GLU A 28 -5.07 -9.86 16.75
CA GLU A 28 -5.93 -10.50 15.77
C GLU A 28 -7.08 -9.54 15.46
N GLU A 29 -7.16 -9.11 14.21
CA GLU A 29 -8.22 -8.19 13.80
C GLU A 29 -9.47 -9.00 13.48
N ALA A 30 -10.65 -8.44 13.76
CA ALA A 30 -11.93 -9.11 13.57
C ALA A 30 -12.21 -9.47 12.09
N TYR A 31 -11.45 -8.94 11.17
CA TYR A 31 -11.54 -9.24 9.73
C TYR A 31 -10.25 -8.90 8.99
N ASP A 32 -10.04 -9.58 7.86
CA ASP A 32 -9.04 -9.26 6.85
C ASP A 32 -9.69 -8.56 5.66
N ILE A 33 -8.94 -7.65 5.00
CA ILE A 33 -9.40 -7.03 3.75
C ILE A 33 -8.66 -7.70 2.59
N THR A 34 -9.33 -8.68 2.00
CA THR A 34 -8.73 -9.53 0.97
C THR A 34 -8.71 -8.88 -0.40
N LYS A 35 -9.60 -7.91 -0.66
CA LYS A 35 -9.63 -7.23 -1.97
C LYS A 35 -10.19 -5.83 -1.88
N VAL A 36 -9.51 -4.88 -2.53
CA VAL A 36 -10.03 -3.52 -2.77
C VAL A 36 -9.95 -3.20 -4.26
N VAL A 37 -11.10 -2.90 -4.87
CA VAL A 37 -11.17 -2.41 -6.25
C VAL A 37 -11.75 -1.01 -6.24
N ALA A 38 -11.01 -0.02 -6.75
CA ALA A 38 -11.45 1.37 -6.86
C ALA A 38 -11.39 1.82 -8.32
N THR A 39 -12.49 2.34 -8.84
CA THR A 39 -12.54 2.91 -10.18
C THR A 39 -13.06 4.34 -10.11
N ALA A 40 -12.32 5.26 -10.72
CA ALA A 40 -12.64 6.68 -10.83
C ALA A 40 -12.86 7.02 -12.30
N TRP A 41 -14.06 7.43 -12.67
CA TRP A 41 -14.36 7.95 -14.03
C TRP A 41 -14.30 9.46 -14.03
N VAL A 42 -13.40 10.01 -14.84
CA VAL A 42 -13.23 11.45 -15.05
C VAL A 42 -14.41 12.00 -15.84
N LYS A 43 -15.01 13.08 -15.34
CA LYS A 43 -16.10 13.79 -16.00
C LYS A 43 -15.64 15.14 -16.57
N SER A 44 -16.31 15.62 -17.59
CA SER A 44 -15.95 16.88 -18.28
C SER A 44 -16.01 18.12 -17.38
N ASP A 45 -16.81 18.08 -16.30
CA ASP A 45 -16.95 19.13 -15.31
C ASP A 45 -15.89 19.09 -14.18
N GLY A 46 -14.90 18.21 -14.30
CA GLY A 46 -13.83 18.07 -13.30
C GLY A 46 -14.21 17.25 -12.05
N SER A 47 -15.38 16.62 -12.05
CA SER A 47 -15.77 15.66 -11.02
C SER A 47 -15.27 14.24 -11.35
N LEU A 48 -15.29 13.36 -10.34
CA LEU A 48 -15.10 11.92 -10.47
C LEU A 48 -16.38 11.19 -10.12
N ILE A 49 -16.77 10.19 -10.92
CA ILE A 49 -17.68 9.15 -10.44
C ILE A 49 -16.81 8.04 -9.89
N MET A 50 -17.06 7.64 -8.66
CA MET A 50 -16.30 6.62 -7.96
C MET A 50 -17.14 5.38 -7.78
N LYS A 51 -16.55 4.22 -8.05
CA LYS A 51 -17.04 2.92 -7.56
C LYS A 51 -15.92 2.26 -6.78
N ARG A 52 -16.20 1.90 -5.54
CA ARG A 52 -15.26 1.20 -4.68
C ARG A 52 -15.90 -0.06 -4.13
N GLN A 53 -15.22 -1.17 -4.30
CA GLN A 53 -15.61 -2.46 -3.73
C GLN A 53 -14.54 -2.88 -2.74
N ILE A 54 -14.95 -3.24 -1.53
CA ILE A 54 -14.08 -3.72 -0.46
C ILE A 54 -14.61 -5.07 -0.03
N THR A 55 -13.78 -6.09 -0.10
CA THR A 55 -14.12 -7.46 0.31
C THR A 55 -13.41 -7.75 1.64
N TYR A 56 -14.20 -8.16 2.60
CA TYR A 56 -13.80 -8.53 3.95
C TYR A 56 -14.02 -10.02 4.16
N ASP A 57 -13.06 -10.70 4.77
CA ASP A 57 -13.20 -12.04 5.32
C ASP A 57 -13.14 -11.92 6.85
N PHE A 58 -14.15 -12.43 7.57
CA PHE A 58 -14.33 -12.18 8.98
C PHE A 58 -13.79 -13.32 9.84
N ASN A 59 -13.03 -12.94 10.88
CA ASN A 59 -12.42 -13.82 11.87
C ASN A 59 -13.18 -13.78 13.22
N ASP A 60 -14.23 -12.93 13.30
CA ASP A 60 -15.08 -12.77 14.51
C ASP A 60 -16.43 -12.16 14.10
N ASP A 61 -17.43 -12.29 14.96
CA ASP A 61 -18.73 -11.65 14.79
C ASP A 61 -18.62 -10.13 14.86
N VAL A 62 -19.13 -9.41 13.86
CA VAL A 62 -19.10 -7.95 13.83
C VAL A 62 -20.48 -7.34 13.53
N HIS A 63 -20.68 -6.08 13.92
CA HIS A 63 -21.95 -5.36 13.70
C HIS A 63 -21.88 -4.38 12.52
N GLY A 64 -20.77 -4.38 11.75
CA GLY A 64 -20.59 -3.52 10.59
C GLY A 64 -19.17 -3.12 10.35
N VAL A 65 -18.94 -2.45 9.21
CA VAL A 65 -17.62 -2.06 8.73
C VAL A 65 -17.51 -0.55 8.53
N TYR A 66 -16.27 -0.06 8.50
CA TYR A 66 -15.95 1.34 8.27
C TYR A 66 -15.12 1.50 7.00
N TYR A 67 -15.38 2.59 6.31
CA TYR A 67 -14.52 3.07 5.24
C TYR A 67 -14.39 4.60 5.34
N GLN A 68 -13.20 5.15 5.11
CA GLN A 68 -12.96 6.57 5.05
C GLN A 68 -12.42 6.99 3.68
N GLN A 69 -13.13 7.91 3.02
CA GLN A 69 -12.67 8.57 1.80
C GLN A 69 -11.99 9.88 2.16
N ASN A 70 -10.68 9.98 1.87
CA ASN A 70 -9.94 11.22 2.03
C ASN A 70 -10.41 12.25 0.98
N LEU A 71 -10.63 13.48 1.41
CA LEU A 71 -11.09 14.59 0.58
C LEU A 71 -10.25 15.85 0.87
N ALA A 72 -9.95 16.62 -0.17
CA ALA A 72 -9.44 17.97 -0.02
C ALA A 72 -10.58 18.93 0.41
N LYS A 73 -10.24 20.08 1.01
CA LYS A 73 -11.22 21.03 1.59
C LYS A 73 -12.34 21.48 0.65
N HIS A 74 -12.07 21.49 -0.66
CA HIS A 74 -13.01 21.96 -1.68
C HIS A 74 -13.74 20.80 -2.39
N GLN A 75 -13.48 19.57 -1.98
CA GLN A 75 -14.13 18.38 -2.51
C GLN A 75 -15.31 17.98 -1.64
N GLU A 76 -16.35 17.48 -2.26
CA GLU A 76 -17.55 16.99 -1.59
C GLU A 76 -18.01 15.69 -2.23
N ILE A 77 -18.53 14.77 -1.41
CA ILE A 77 -19.21 13.58 -1.88
C ILE A 77 -20.70 13.88 -2.10
N LYS A 78 -21.20 13.47 -3.27
CA LYS A 78 -22.61 13.53 -3.66
C LYS A 78 -23.08 12.21 -4.22
N ASP A 79 -24.38 12.02 -4.28
CA ASP A 79 -25.03 10.87 -4.93
C ASP A 79 -24.51 9.52 -4.39
N LEU A 80 -24.38 9.43 -3.06
CA LEU A 80 -23.87 8.22 -2.40
C LEU A 80 -24.90 7.09 -2.43
N HIS A 81 -24.51 5.95 -2.98
CA HIS A 81 -25.21 4.69 -2.91
C HIS A 81 -24.29 3.63 -2.35
N ILE A 82 -24.80 2.83 -1.42
CA ILE A 82 -24.03 1.73 -0.81
C ILE A 82 -24.79 0.44 -1.03
N ALA A 83 -24.09 -0.60 -1.45
CA ALA A 83 -24.63 -1.95 -1.54
C ALA A 83 -23.75 -2.92 -0.74
N VAL A 84 -24.37 -3.93 -0.18
CA VAL A 84 -23.72 -5.03 0.54
C VAL A 84 -24.01 -6.34 -0.19
N GLN A 85 -23.04 -7.23 -0.16
CA GLN A 85 -23.14 -8.57 -0.75
C GLN A 85 -22.51 -9.56 0.22
N ASP A 86 -23.36 -10.39 0.82
CA ASP A 86 -22.93 -11.48 1.69
C ASP A 86 -22.49 -12.68 0.85
N ASN A 87 -21.33 -13.22 1.15
CA ASN A 87 -20.76 -14.40 0.48
C ASN A 87 -20.89 -14.31 -1.06
N ASN A 88 -21.67 -15.20 -1.66
CA ASN A 88 -21.94 -15.26 -3.10
C ASN A 88 -23.40 -14.86 -3.46
N GLU A 89 -24.08 -14.15 -2.56
CA GLU A 89 -25.45 -13.67 -2.80
C GLU A 89 -25.46 -12.49 -3.79
N GLU A 90 -26.66 -12.12 -4.23
CA GLU A 90 -26.82 -10.92 -5.07
C GLU A 90 -26.64 -9.64 -4.23
N PRO A 91 -25.97 -8.59 -4.75
CA PRO A 91 -25.81 -7.34 -4.04
C PRO A 91 -27.14 -6.68 -3.69
N GLN A 92 -27.29 -6.23 -2.46
CA GLN A 92 -28.49 -5.54 -1.97
C GLN A 92 -28.14 -4.12 -1.52
N ALA A 93 -29.06 -3.17 -1.70
CA ALA A 93 -28.88 -1.81 -1.23
C ALA A 93 -28.78 -1.78 0.30
N ALA A 94 -27.72 -1.17 0.82
CA ALA A 94 -27.56 -0.97 2.25
C ALA A 94 -28.53 0.12 2.72
N THR A 95 -29.44 -0.22 3.61
CA THR A 95 -30.47 0.71 4.17
C THR A 95 -30.03 1.33 5.48
N ASN A 96 -29.06 0.71 6.19
CA ASN A 96 -28.58 1.15 7.50
C ASN A 96 -27.10 1.54 7.43
N TYR A 97 -26.85 2.82 7.24
CA TYR A 97 -25.50 3.37 7.26
C TYR A 97 -25.48 4.80 7.80
N SER A 98 -24.31 5.28 8.21
CA SER A 98 -24.10 6.67 8.59
C SER A 98 -22.87 7.24 7.90
N VAL A 99 -22.90 8.56 7.66
CA VAL A 99 -21.78 9.33 7.12
C VAL A 99 -21.37 10.37 8.14
N LYS A 100 -20.09 10.40 8.50
CA LYS A 100 -19.54 11.40 9.40
C LYS A 100 -18.42 12.16 8.69
N GLN A 101 -18.57 13.46 8.58
CA GLN A 101 -17.50 14.33 8.11
C GLN A 101 -16.38 14.42 9.16
N THR A 102 -15.15 14.29 8.70
CA THR A 102 -13.93 14.41 9.50
C THR A 102 -13.00 15.45 8.90
N ALA A 103 -11.93 15.79 9.59
CA ALA A 103 -10.92 16.71 9.06
C ALA A 103 -10.22 16.20 7.79
N GLU A 104 -10.24 14.88 7.57
CA GLU A 104 -9.57 14.20 6.44
C GLU A 104 -10.51 13.77 5.32
N GLY A 105 -11.83 13.98 5.48
CA GLY A 105 -12.85 13.58 4.51
C GLY A 105 -14.06 12.91 5.18
N ASP A 106 -14.78 12.09 4.44
CA ASP A 106 -15.99 11.44 4.90
C ASP A 106 -15.75 10.00 5.34
N ARG A 107 -16.22 9.66 6.55
CA ARG A 107 -16.23 8.31 7.09
C ARG A 107 -17.61 7.71 6.98
N PHE A 108 -17.69 6.57 6.30
CA PHE A 108 -18.89 5.76 6.17
C PHE A 108 -18.84 4.64 7.21
N LYS A 109 -19.96 4.39 7.88
CA LYS A 109 -20.20 3.20 8.69
C LYS A 109 -21.41 2.48 8.12
N VAL A 110 -21.25 1.23 7.72
CA VAL A 110 -22.31 0.36 7.26
C VAL A 110 -22.64 -0.58 8.41
N TYR A 111 -23.87 -0.52 8.92
CA TYR A 111 -24.37 -1.39 9.98
C TYR A 111 -24.94 -2.64 9.33
N HIS A 112 -24.16 -3.70 9.35
CA HIS A 112 -24.49 -4.99 8.76
C HIS A 112 -23.88 -6.08 9.64
N PRO A 113 -24.70 -6.81 10.43
CA PRO A 113 -24.20 -7.92 11.25
C PRO A 113 -23.65 -9.01 10.35
N VAL A 114 -22.45 -9.47 10.64
CA VAL A 114 -21.74 -10.53 9.90
C VAL A 114 -21.15 -11.48 10.93
N SER A 115 -21.29 -12.78 10.69
CA SER A 115 -20.74 -13.81 11.55
C SER A 115 -19.31 -14.18 11.18
N GLU A 116 -18.58 -14.77 12.11
CA GLU A 116 -17.29 -15.43 11.89
C GLU A 116 -17.34 -16.35 10.66
N ASP A 117 -16.22 -16.54 9.98
CA ASP A 117 -16.05 -17.34 8.76
C ASP A 117 -16.91 -16.89 7.55
N SER A 118 -17.49 -15.68 7.62
CA SER A 118 -18.28 -15.12 6.52
C SER A 118 -17.47 -14.13 5.69
N ARG A 119 -17.95 -13.87 4.46
CA ARG A 119 -17.42 -12.86 3.55
C ARG A 119 -18.45 -11.78 3.27
N LEU A 120 -18.03 -10.51 3.33
CA LEU A 120 -18.85 -9.37 2.95
C LEU A 120 -18.13 -8.54 1.90
N THR A 121 -18.81 -8.21 0.81
CA THR A 121 -18.34 -7.18 -0.12
C THR A 121 -19.23 -5.95 -0.02
N VAL A 122 -18.63 -4.81 0.32
CA VAL A 122 -19.34 -3.52 0.34
C VAL A 122 -18.93 -2.71 -0.88
N THR A 123 -19.94 -2.27 -1.64
CA THR A 123 -19.78 -1.39 -2.80
C THR A 123 -20.24 0.00 -2.45
N TYR A 124 -19.39 0.99 -2.69
CA TYR A 124 -19.68 2.41 -2.55
C TYR A 124 -19.65 3.07 -3.93
N ASP A 125 -20.77 3.59 -4.38
CA ASP A 125 -20.90 4.38 -5.61
C ASP A 125 -21.19 5.83 -5.21
N TYR A 126 -20.39 6.79 -5.66
CA TYR A 126 -20.55 8.20 -5.31
C TYR A 126 -19.85 9.13 -6.31
N ARG A 127 -20.16 10.39 -6.24
CA ARG A 127 -19.52 11.45 -7.02
C ARG A 127 -18.67 12.32 -6.12
N ILE A 128 -17.44 12.62 -6.54
CA ILE A 128 -16.57 13.63 -5.91
C ILE A 128 -16.55 14.88 -6.79
N THR A 129 -17.01 16.01 -6.26
CA THR A 129 -16.97 17.30 -6.96
C THR A 129 -15.61 17.97 -6.80
N ASN A 130 -15.25 18.87 -7.73
CA ASN A 130 -14.02 19.67 -7.69
C ASN A 130 -12.73 18.83 -7.55
N ALA A 131 -12.72 17.61 -8.11
CA ALA A 131 -11.57 16.71 -7.99
C ALA A 131 -10.40 17.12 -8.89
N ILE A 132 -10.66 17.83 -9.98
CA ILE A 132 -9.69 18.20 -11.01
C ILE A 132 -9.52 19.71 -11.04
N THR A 133 -8.29 20.18 -11.20
CA THR A 133 -7.95 21.59 -11.42
C THR A 133 -7.49 21.80 -12.85
N ASN A 134 -8.08 22.75 -13.56
CA ASN A 134 -7.65 23.17 -14.89
C ASN A 134 -6.69 24.37 -14.78
N TYR A 135 -5.45 24.17 -15.23
CA TYR A 135 -4.46 25.24 -15.40
C TYR A 135 -4.45 25.73 -16.88
N GLN A 136 -3.64 26.75 -17.19
CA GLN A 136 -3.57 27.27 -18.57
C GLN A 136 -3.05 26.25 -19.60
N ASP A 137 -2.17 25.34 -19.16
CA ASP A 137 -1.43 24.42 -20.03
C ASP A 137 -1.63 22.94 -19.72
N THR A 138 -2.44 22.60 -18.70
CA THR A 138 -2.75 21.22 -18.31
C THR A 138 -3.94 21.17 -17.37
N ALA A 139 -4.66 20.06 -17.35
CA ALA A 139 -5.52 19.67 -16.26
C ALA A 139 -4.77 18.73 -15.33
N GLU A 140 -5.07 18.75 -14.05
CA GLU A 140 -4.40 17.99 -13.00
C GLU A 140 -5.42 17.32 -12.09
N LEU A 141 -5.21 16.04 -11.85
CA LEU A 141 -5.84 15.27 -10.77
C LEU A 141 -4.74 14.79 -9.84
N ASN A 142 -4.76 15.26 -8.60
CA ASN A 142 -3.97 14.72 -7.50
C ASN A 142 -4.93 14.18 -6.45
N PHE A 143 -5.01 12.85 -6.30
CA PHE A 143 -6.09 12.22 -5.58
C PHE A 143 -5.66 10.94 -4.85
N MET A 144 -5.96 10.87 -3.55
CA MET A 144 -5.78 9.67 -2.73
C MET A 144 -6.85 8.64 -3.09
N ILE A 145 -6.55 7.80 -4.10
CA ILE A 145 -7.50 6.82 -4.61
C ILE A 145 -7.67 5.63 -3.66
N ILE A 146 -6.63 5.28 -2.90
CA ILE A 146 -6.70 4.35 -1.77
C ILE A 146 -6.21 5.11 -0.55
N GLY A 147 -7.06 5.24 0.47
CA GLY A 147 -6.72 5.94 1.72
C GLY A 147 -5.59 5.26 2.50
N ASN A 148 -5.09 5.94 3.52
CA ASN A 148 -4.03 5.46 4.42
C ASN A 148 -4.52 5.26 5.87
N ASN A 149 -5.84 5.19 6.06
CA ASN A 149 -6.48 5.10 7.38
C ASN A 149 -7.13 3.73 7.63
N TRP A 150 -6.57 2.68 7.05
CA TRP A 150 -7.00 1.31 7.30
C TRP A 150 -6.39 0.78 8.58
N ASN A 151 -7.13 0.00 9.34
CA ASN A 151 -6.62 -0.66 10.54
C ASN A 151 -5.82 -1.91 10.19
N THR A 152 -6.20 -2.61 9.14
CA THR A 152 -5.54 -3.83 8.64
C THR A 152 -4.83 -3.58 7.31
N ASP A 153 -3.97 -4.52 6.91
CA ASP A 153 -3.33 -4.51 5.60
C ASP A 153 -4.36 -4.91 4.52
N LEU A 154 -4.08 -4.55 3.27
CA LEU A 154 -4.94 -4.86 2.13
C LEU A 154 -4.23 -5.87 1.24
N ASP A 155 -4.77 -7.08 1.07
CA ASP A 155 -4.08 -8.16 0.35
C ASP A 155 -3.93 -7.84 -1.14
N HIS A 156 -5.06 -7.53 -1.81
CA HIS A 156 -5.07 -7.24 -3.24
C HIS A 156 -5.76 -5.92 -3.53
N VAL A 157 -5.01 -4.96 -4.06
CA VAL A 157 -5.52 -3.64 -4.42
C VAL A 157 -5.43 -3.42 -5.92
N THR A 158 -6.54 -3.04 -6.53
CA THR A 158 -6.59 -2.54 -7.92
C THR A 158 -7.31 -1.21 -7.94
N ALA A 159 -6.64 -0.17 -8.42
CA ALA A 159 -7.22 1.15 -8.61
C ALA A 159 -7.13 1.56 -10.08
N SER A 160 -8.17 2.19 -10.61
CA SER A 160 -8.20 2.65 -12.01
C SER A 160 -8.74 4.07 -12.10
N VAL A 161 -8.14 4.86 -13.00
CA VAL A 161 -8.71 6.14 -13.46
C VAL A 161 -9.07 5.99 -14.93
N ILE A 162 -10.32 6.27 -15.27
CA ILE A 162 -10.88 6.11 -16.62
C ILE A 162 -11.32 7.47 -17.15
N PHE A 163 -10.83 7.84 -18.31
CA PHE A 163 -11.18 9.05 -19.02
C PHE A 163 -12.29 8.79 -20.05
N PRO A 164 -13.00 9.83 -20.54
CA PRO A 164 -14.10 9.66 -21.49
C PRO A 164 -13.71 9.02 -22.84
N GLY A 165 -12.41 8.97 -23.14
CA GLY A 165 -11.87 8.40 -24.38
C GLY A 165 -10.36 8.45 -24.38
N PRO A 166 -9.68 8.20 -25.53
CA PRO A 166 -8.25 8.32 -25.67
C PRO A 166 -7.74 9.72 -25.27
N VAL A 167 -6.64 9.75 -24.50
CA VAL A 167 -6.06 10.99 -23.99
C VAL A 167 -4.62 11.12 -24.47
N LYS A 168 -4.40 11.98 -25.47
CA LYS A 168 -3.04 12.33 -25.91
C LYS A 168 -2.30 13.05 -24.77
N GLN A 169 -1.00 12.80 -24.65
CA GLN A 169 -0.13 13.42 -23.62
C GLN A 169 -0.55 13.14 -22.16
N LEU A 170 -1.29 12.06 -21.92
CA LEU A 170 -1.58 11.57 -20.57
C LEU A 170 -0.26 11.18 -19.88
N LYS A 171 -0.01 11.75 -18.71
CA LYS A 171 1.05 11.33 -17.79
C LYS A 171 0.47 11.07 -16.43
N ALA A 172 0.95 10.03 -15.76
CA ALA A 172 0.52 9.71 -14.42
C ALA A 172 1.64 9.07 -13.61
N TRP A 173 1.55 9.28 -12.32
CA TRP A 173 2.42 8.73 -11.28
C TRP A 173 1.56 8.19 -10.15
N ALA A 174 2.08 7.21 -9.44
CA ALA A 174 1.48 6.68 -8.23
C ALA A 174 2.46 6.84 -7.07
N HIS A 175 1.98 7.41 -5.98
CA HIS A 175 2.73 7.56 -4.73
C HIS A 175 2.14 6.67 -3.66
N GLY A 176 3.00 6.09 -2.81
CA GLY A 176 2.61 5.16 -1.75
C GLY A 176 3.56 3.99 -1.63
N SER A 177 3.05 2.77 -1.72
CA SER A 177 3.87 1.56 -1.62
C SER A 177 4.90 1.44 -2.75
N LEU A 178 6.14 1.10 -2.40
CA LEU A 178 7.20 0.83 -3.37
C LEU A 178 7.02 -0.50 -4.13
N ASN A 179 6.12 -1.37 -3.65
CA ASN A 179 5.79 -2.66 -4.27
C ASN A 179 4.66 -2.54 -5.31
N GLY A 180 4.01 -1.36 -5.40
CA GLY A 180 2.95 -1.12 -6.35
C GLY A 180 3.46 -0.95 -7.80
N ALA A 181 2.56 -1.19 -8.75
CA ALA A 181 2.79 -0.96 -10.17
C ALA A 181 1.76 0.02 -10.74
N ILE A 182 2.18 0.83 -11.71
CA ILE A 182 1.29 1.72 -12.48
C ILE A 182 1.44 1.45 -13.98
N ARG A 183 0.32 1.40 -14.68
CA ARG A 183 0.24 1.29 -16.14
C ARG A 183 -0.57 2.45 -16.69
N VAL A 184 0.03 3.26 -17.54
CA VAL A 184 -0.63 4.38 -18.22
C VAL A 184 -0.94 3.95 -19.65
N LEU A 185 -2.20 4.01 -20.05
CA LEU A 185 -2.73 3.54 -21.33
C LEU A 185 -3.43 4.70 -22.08
N PRO A 186 -2.69 5.63 -22.70
CA PRO A 186 -3.25 6.85 -23.30
C PRO A 186 -4.28 6.55 -24.40
N ASN A 187 -4.04 5.53 -25.21
CA ASN A 187 -4.95 5.14 -26.31
C ASN A 187 -6.29 4.55 -25.80
N GLN A 188 -6.32 4.07 -24.55
CA GLN A 188 -7.54 3.58 -23.90
C GLN A 188 -8.13 4.63 -22.94
N GLY A 189 -7.46 5.78 -22.74
CA GLY A 189 -7.84 6.76 -21.73
C GLY A 189 -7.90 6.14 -20.34
N LYS A 190 -6.89 5.34 -19.95
CA LYS A 190 -6.94 4.58 -18.71
C LYS A 190 -5.59 4.57 -17.98
N ILE A 191 -5.68 4.66 -16.65
CA ILE A 191 -4.56 4.43 -15.72
C ILE A 191 -4.97 3.28 -14.82
N ILE A 192 -4.06 2.33 -14.58
CA ILE A 192 -4.29 1.19 -13.69
C ILE A 192 -3.13 1.15 -12.70
N MET A 193 -3.46 1.01 -11.43
CA MET A 193 -2.53 0.85 -10.32
C MET A 193 -2.86 -0.46 -9.60
N THR A 194 -1.85 -1.23 -9.24
CA THR A 194 -2.00 -2.47 -8.48
C THR A 194 -0.98 -2.50 -7.36
N ALA A 195 -1.36 -3.07 -6.23
CA ALA A 195 -0.47 -3.39 -5.13
C ALA A 195 -0.97 -4.64 -4.42
N ASP A 196 -0.04 -5.50 -3.99
CA ASP A 196 -0.32 -6.65 -3.14
C ASP A 196 0.29 -6.41 -1.75
N ASN A 197 -0.39 -6.89 -0.72
CA ASN A 197 0.01 -6.73 0.68
C ASN A 197 0.32 -5.26 1.03
N LEU A 198 -0.60 -4.36 0.68
CA LEU A 198 -0.48 -2.95 0.97
C LEU A 198 -0.70 -2.71 2.45
N ASN A 199 0.31 -2.20 3.15
CA ASN A 199 0.19 -1.85 4.57
C ASN A 199 -0.93 -0.82 4.78
N GLY A 200 -1.80 -1.04 5.75
CA GLY A 200 -2.99 -0.22 6.00
C GLY A 200 -2.71 1.26 6.32
N LYS A 201 -1.50 1.61 6.75
CA LYS A 201 -1.08 3.01 6.94
C LYS A 201 -0.46 3.62 5.68
N THR A 202 -0.42 2.87 4.58
CA THR A 202 0.11 3.30 3.28
C THR A 202 -1.02 3.39 2.27
N GLY A 203 -1.36 4.59 1.80
CA GLY A 203 -2.34 4.77 0.73
C GLY A 203 -1.71 4.68 -0.67
N ILE A 204 -2.55 4.82 -1.68
CA ILE A 204 -2.13 5.06 -3.07
C ILE A 204 -2.71 6.38 -3.51
N GLU A 205 -1.83 7.35 -3.79
CA GLU A 205 -2.18 8.61 -4.42
C GLU A 205 -1.89 8.50 -5.92
N VAL A 206 -2.85 8.87 -6.75
CA VAL A 206 -2.66 9.06 -8.18
C VAL A 206 -2.46 10.52 -8.48
N HIS A 207 -1.32 10.88 -9.09
CA HIS A 207 -1.07 12.19 -9.64
C HIS A 207 -1.04 12.08 -11.16
N THR A 208 -1.90 12.80 -11.87
CA THR A 208 -1.99 12.73 -13.33
C THR A 208 -2.24 14.10 -13.94
N ILE A 209 -1.59 14.35 -15.07
CA ILE A 209 -1.78 15.54 -15.89
C ILE A 209 -2.19 15.15 -17.31
N PHE A 210 -3.12 15.94 -17.88
CA PHE A 210 -3.71 15.67 -19.18
C PHE A 210 -4.20 16.98 -19.83
N PRO A 211 -4.59 16.97 -21.13
CA PRO A 211 -5.09 18.17 -21.79
C PRO A 211 -6.37 18.72 -21.14
N VAL A 212 -6.45 20.04 -21.00
CA VAL A 212 -7.63 20.76 -20.45
C VAL A 212 -8.92 20.44 -21.20
N SER A 213 -8.83 20.09 -22.49
CA SER A 213 -10.00 19.73 -23.32
C SER A 213 -10.77 18.52 -22.81
N VAL A 214 -10.17 17.65 -22.01
CA VAL A 214 -10.83 16.48 -21.38
C VAL A 214 -11.87 16.96 -20.34
N THR A 215 -11.57 18.04 -19.65
CA THR A 215 -12.40 18.64 -18.61
C THR A 215 -12.83 20.07 -18.98
N ALA A 216 -13.29 20.25 -20.20
CA ALA A 216 -13.61 21.56 -20.75
C ALA A 216 -14.74 22.31 -20.03
N ALA A 217 -15.66 21.58 -19.36
CA ALA A 217 -16.74 22.15 -18.56
C ALA A 217 -16.36 22.40 -17.09
N ASN A 218 -15.12 22.12 -16.70
CA ASN A 218 -14.65 22.33 -15.33
C ASN A 218 -14.55 23.82 -14.99
N LYS A 219 -15.12 24.21 -13.86
CA LYS A 219 -15.12 25.59 -13.35
C LYS A 219 -13.99 25.86 -12.36
N ASN A 220 -13.30 24.82 -11.88
CA ASN A 220 -12.12 24.97 -11.04
C ASN A 220 -10.89 25.29 -11.91
N ILE A 221 -10.71 26.58 -12.20
CA ILE A 221 -9.72 27.10 -13.15
C ILE A 221 -8.68 27.95 -12.40
N VAL A 222 -7.40 27.63 -12.63
CA VAL A 222 -6.26 28.41 -12.13
C VAL A 222 -5.49 29.02 -13.32
N ARG A 223 -5.36 30.36 -13.33
CA ARG A 223 -4.85 31.11 -14.48
C ARG A 223 -3.33 31.27 -14.50
N HIS A 224 -2.58 30.16 -14.39
CA HIS A 224 -1.13 30.10 -14.66
C HIS A 224 -0.74 28.76 -15.28
N LYS A 225 0.47 28.70 -15.86
CA LYS A 225 1.02 27.43 -16.39
C LYS A 225 1.55 26.59 -15.24
N HIS A 226 1.25 25.29 -15.23
CA HIS A 226 1.61 24.38 -14.14
C HIS A 226 2.29 23.10 -14.60
N ARG A 227 2.14 22.70 -15.87
CA ARG A 227 2.66 21.44 -16.41
C ARG A 227 4.13 21.20 -16.07
N GLN A 228 4.99 22.21 -16.30
CA GLN A 228 6.43 22.05 -16.06
C GLN A 228 6.78 21.93 -14.56
N ALA A 229 6.01 22.57 -13.69
CA ALA A 229 6.17 22.43 -12.24
C ALA A 229 5.91 20.99 -11.80
N VAL A 230 4.79 20.41 -12.25
CA VAL A 230 4.44 19.00 -11.99
C VAL A 230 5.52 18.06 -12.50
N LEU A 231 5.96 18.22 -13.74
CA LEU A 231 7.00 17.36 -14.33
C LEU A 231 8.32 17.38 -13.53
N ARG A 232 8.74 18.56 -13.05
CA ARG A 232 9.93 18.67 -12.21
C ARG A 232 9.75 18.03 -10.84
N GLN A 233 8.59 18.24 -10.22
CA GLN A 233 8.25 17.63 -8.93
C GLN A 233 8.28 16.11 -9.04
N GLU A 234 7.63 15.54 -10.03
CA GLU A 234 7.54 14.10 -10.23
C GLU A 234 8.91 13.47 -10.56
N ALA A 235 9.73 14.15 -11.36
CA ALA A 235 11.10 13.70 -11.61
C ALA A 235 11.94 13.64 -10.32
N LYS A 236 11.78 14.62 -9.42
CA LYS A 236 12.45 14.63 -8.12
C LYS A 236 11.98 13.45 -7.24
N LEU A 237 10.66 13.26 -7.13
CA LEU A 237 10.07 12.17 -6.33
C LEU A 237 10.49 10.78 -6.86
N ALA A 238 10.53 10.60 -8.19
CA ALA A 238 10.99 9.38 -8.82
C ALA A 238 12.48 9.09 -8.49
N ASN A 239 13.34 10.11 -8.52
CA ASN A 239 14.74 9.97 -8.15
C ASN A 239 14.90 9.60 -6.66
N GLU A 240 14.15 10.22 -5.76
CA GLU A 240 14.15 9.89 -4.33
C GLU A 240 13.68 8.44 -4.07
N ALA A 241 12.61 8.02 -4.74
CA ALA A 241 12.11 6.64 -4.65
C ALA A 241 13.14 5.63 -5.15
N ASN A 242 13.81 5.91 -6.29
CA ASN A 242 14.86 5.06 -6.82
C ASN A 242 16.08 4.96 -5.89
N GLN A 243 16.47 6.06 -5.25
CA GLN A 243 17.55 6.07 -4.25
C GLN A 243 17.16 5.23 -3.02
N LYS A 244 15.90 5.33 -2.52
CA LYS A 244 15.41 4.50 -1.41
C LYS A 244 15.46 3.01 -1.76
N ARG A 245 15.00 2.63 -2.97
CA ARG A 245 15.07 1.24 -3.47
C ARG A 245 16.51 0.73 -3.55
N LEU A 246 17.43 1.55 -4.07
CA LEU A 246 18.84 1.18 -4.17
C LEU A 246 19.46 0.97 -2.80
N ARG A 247 19.23 1.89 -1.84
CA ARG A 247 19.71 1.76 -0.46
C ARG A 247 19.17 0.49 0.21
N GLY A 248 17.87 0.20 0.06
CA GLY A 248 17.28 -1.03 0.58
C GLY A 248 17.93 -2.30 0.03
N ARG A 249 18.19 -2.35 -1.29
CA ARG A 249 18.91 -3.47 -1.91
C ARG A 249 20.34 -3.63 -1.34
N ILE A 250 21.07 -2.54 -1.20
CA ILE A 250 22.44 -2.57 -0.66
C ILE A 250 22.43 -3.10 0.78
N ILE A 251 21.53 -2.61 1.63
CA ILE A 251 21.39 -3.08 3.02
C ILE A 251 21.08 -4.57 3.05
N ASN A 252 20.14 -5.06 2.24
CA ASN A 252 19.82 -6.48 2.17
C ASN A 252 21.04 -7.34 1.75
N TRP A 253 21.81 -6.90 0.76
CA TRP A 253 23.04 -7.58 0.36
C TRP A 253 24.07 -7.61 1.47
N ILE A 254 24.24 -6.50 2.21
CA ILE A 254 25.15 -6.45 3.38
C ILE A 254 24.72 -7.46 4.44
N LEU A 255 23.41 -7.52 4.75
CA LEU A 255 22.87 -8.47 5.74
C LEU A 255 23.10 -9.93 5.31
N ILE A 256 22.88 -10.25 4.04
CA ILE A 256 23.14 -11.60 3.49
C ILE A 256 24.62 -11.96 3.63
N VAL A 257 25.53 -11.07 3.25
CA VAL A 257 26.97 -11.31 3.34
C VAL A 257 27.41 -11.50 4.80
N LEU A 258 26.91 -10.66 5.72
CA LEU A 258 27.19 -10.81 7.16
C LEU A 258 26.65 -12.14 7.71
N GLY A 259 25.45 -12.55 7.30
CA GLY A 259 24.86 -13.84 7.67
C GLY A 259 25.72 -15.03 7.18
N LEU A 260 26.22 -14.97 5.94
CA LEU A 260 27.10 -16.00 5.39
C LEU A 260 28.46 -16.08 6.13
N ILE A 261 29.03 -14.92 6.47
CA ILE A 261 30.32 -14.86 7.22
C ILE A 261 30.13 -15.43 8.63
N SER A 262 29.06 -15.09 9.34
CA SER A 262 28.76 -15.61 10.67
C SER A 262 28.48 -17.12 10.66
N GLY A 263 27.74 -17.62 9.68
CA GLY A 263 27.50 -19.04 9.48
C GLY A 263 28.80 -19.84 9.23
N LEU A 264 29.66 -19.30 8.36
CA LEU A 264 30.98 -19.93 8.09
C LEU A 264 31.87 -19.96 9.33
N ALA A 265 31.87 -18.88 10.12
CA ALA A 265 32.64 -18.81 11.38
C ALA A 265 32.11 -19.81 12.41
N ALA A 266 30.81 -20.04 12.51
CA ALA A 266 30.19 -21.03 13.39
C ALA A 266 30.58 -22.46 12.98
N ILE A 267 30.56 -22.76 11.68
CA ILE A 267 30.98 -24.07 11.14
C ILE A 267 32.45 -24.34 11.46
N ILE A 268 33.37 -23.39 11.22
CA ILE A 268 34.79 -23.53 11.51
C ILE A 268 35.02 -23.77 13.01
N LYS A 269 34.27 -23.06 13.88
CA LYS A 269 34.35 -23.25 15.33
C LYS A 269 33.86 -24.65 15.75
N GLY A 270 32.77 -25.13 15.15
CA GLY A 270 32.25 -26.48 15.39
C GLY A 270 33.23 -27.57 15.04
N PHE A 271 33.97 -27.46 13.92
CA PHE A 271 35.04 -28.40 13.53
C PHE A 271 36.23 -28.31 14.46
N SER A 272 36.62 -27.15 14.97
CA SER A 272 37.74 -26.96 15.89
C SER A 272 37.48 -27.58 17.25
N VAL A 273 36.24 -27.51 17.77
CA VAL A 273 35.87 -28.15 19.05
C VAL A 273 35.90 -29.68 18.94
N LYS A 274 35.44 -30.23 17.81
CA LYS A 274 35.44 -31.69 17.57
C LYS A 274 36.89 -32.28 17.51
N LYS A 275 37.87 -31.48 17.08
CA LYS A 275 39.27 -31.88 16.99
C LYS A 275 39.99 -31.91 18.35
N GLN A 276 39.51 -31.18 19.37
CA GLN A 276 40.09 -31.14 20.72
C GLN A 276 39.55 -32.21 21.68
N GLY A 277 38.46 -32.92 21.27
CA GLY A 277 37.81 -33.95 22.10
C GLY A 277 38.38 -35.38 21.95
N VAL A 278 39.39 -35.61 21.09
CA VAL A 278 40.00 -36.92 20.91
C VAL A 278 41.38 -36.89 21.55
N THR A 279 41.45 -37.10 22.88
CA THR A 279 42.70 -37.51 23.57
C THR A 279 42.82 -39.01 23.41
N PRO A 280 43.95 -39.54 22.91
CA PRO A 280 44.18 -40.98 22.88
C PRO A 280 44.35 -41.50 24.33
N GLU A 281 43.57 -42.53 24.67
CA GLU A 281 43.61 -43.28 25.88
C GLU A 281 45.09 -43.88 26.03
N LYS A 282 45.75 -43.53 27.08
CA LYS A 282 47.07 -44.13 27.39
C LYS A 282 46.86 -45.56 27.83
N ASP A 283 47.34 -46.49 27.01
CA ASP A 283 47.53 -47.91 27.42
C ASP A 283 48.30 -48.02 28.73
N VAL A 284 47.67 -48.51 29.77
CA VAL A 284 48.27 -48.89 31.03
C VAL A 284 48.77 -50.33 30.85
N GLY A 285 50.03 -50.46 30.53
CA GLY A 285 50.68 -51.78 30.47
C GLY A 285 50.64 -52.45 31.83
N PHE A 286 50.06 -53.63 31.88
CA PHE A 286 50.25 -54.58 32.99
C PHE A 286 51.64 -55.21 32.86
N ASN A 287 52.51 -54.98 33.86
CA ASN A 287 53.68 -55.82 34.10
C ASN A 287 53.31 -56.89 35.14
N SER A 288 53.49 -58.14 34.72
CA SER A 288 53.48 -59.32 35.56
C SER A 288 54.76 -59.42 36.39
#